data_5d9459f35deb2a1b0238a33f2f68fb9e
#
_entry.id   5d9459f35deb2a1b0238a33f2f68fb9e
#
_cell.length_a   1.000
_cell.length_b   1.000
_cell.length_c   1.000
_cell.angle_alpha   90.00
_cell.angle_beta   90.00
_cell.angle_gamma   90.00
#
_symmetry.space_group_name_H-M   'P 1'
#
loop_
_entity.id
_entity.type
_entity.pdbx_description
1 polymer ?
#
loop_
_entity_poly.entity_id
_entity_poly.type
_entity_poly.pdbx_seq_one_letter_code
_entity_poly.pdbx_strand_id
1 'polypeptide(L)'
;MDRTLSTIQHIIQRSRERKALPLAPTEADNCYLSGRSNEYQDMSQLTAQQRYTIAQLLKQGKTQKEIALTIEKDKSVVSREIKRNSNKDGTYTATGAQKKADKRKRRLRSYRTFTSEMERIIKLFLTKHQWSPEQIVGHCKNKSIPMVSIERIYQFIREDKECDGSLYKYCRHSLKHRKRSVGKNAGPIKDRVFIDDRPKEANGNRFGDWELDLIVGPNNQGAMVTLVERNTLMTLIRKLPNGKKAEDVANAVFSMLAPYRRHNAVLTITTDNGSEFALHKEIAKALNVDIYFAHPYCSWEKGCIENTNKLIRQYIKKKVAFNNYSTEEVRRVQKLLNNRPRKKLNFLTPGQLFYQKLDETNSVAFDS
;
A
#
# COMPACT_ATOMS: atom_id res chain seq x y z
N MET A 1 23.32 1.86 -1.43
CA MET A 1 21.99 2.07 -2.03
C MET A 1 21.86 1.46 -3.43
N ASP A 2 22.97 1.22 -4.13
CA ASP A 2 22.95 0.90 -5.57
C ASP A 2 22.67 -0.54 -5.99
N ARG A 3 22.91 -1.53 -5.13
CA ARG A 3 22.79 -2.95 -5.55
C ARG A 3 21.34 -3.44 -5.79
N THR A 4 20.35 -2.89 -5.13
CA THR A 4 18.93 -3.28 -5.30
C THR A 4 18.28 -2.59 -6.49
N LEU A 5 18.62 -1.33 -6.75
CA LEU A 5 18.20 -0.61 -7.95
C LEU A 5 18.86 -1.19 -9.21
N SER A 6 20.14 -1.53 -9.13
CA SER A 6 20.88 -2.24 -10.19
C SER A 6 20.24 -3.58 -10.54
N THR A 7 19.79 -4.36 -9.56
CA THR A 7 19.11 -5.64 -9.80
C THR A 7 17.79 -5.45 -10.53
N ILE A 8 17.01 -4.42 -10.18
CA ILE A 8 15.73 -4.11 -10.85
C ILE A 8 15.98 -3.61 -12.28
N GLN A 9 16.99 -2.77 -12.49
CA GLN A 9 17.37 -2.30 -13.83
C GLN A 9 17.88 -3.43 -14.71
N HIS A 10 18.68 -4.35 -14.19
CA HIS A 10 19.11 -5.57 -14.90
C HIS A 10 17.93 -6.50 -15.27
N ILE A 11 16.93 -6.58 -14.41
CA ILE A 11 15.71 -7.36 -14.67
C ILE A 11 14.90 -6.72 -15.79
N ILE A 12 14.77 -5.40 -15.81
CA ILE A 12 14.07 -4.64 -16.85
C ILE A 12 14.78 -4.79 -18.21
N GLN A 13 16.12 -4.74 -18.21
CA GLN A 13 16.93 -4.86 -19.43
C GLN A 13 16.86 -6.27 -20.01
N ARG A 14 16.98 -7.31 -19.20
CA ARG A 14 16.79 -8.71 -19.63
C ARG A 14 15.38 -9.03 -20.13
N SER A 15 14.35 -8.34 -19.63
CA SER A 15 12.96 -8.48 -20.12
C SER A 15 12.77 -7.88 -21.52
N ARG A 16 13.57 -6.89 -21.91
CA ARG A 16 13.57 -6.32 -23.27
C ARG A 16 14.30 -7.19 -24.29
N GLU A 17 15.27 -7.99 -23.86
CA GLU A 17 16.14 -8.78 -24.75
C GLU A 17 15.65 -10.21 -25.00
N ARG A 18 14.67 -10.72 -24.23
CA ARG A 18 14.16 -12.09 -24.43
C ARG A 18 12.81 -12.13 -25.13
N LYS A 19 12.83 -12.16 -26.46
CA LYS A 19 11.87 -12.94 -27.26
C LYS A 19 12.31 -14.39 -27.18
N ALA A 20 11.83 -15.18 -26.21
CA ALA A 20 12.12 -16.58 -26.09
C ALA A 20 10.81 -17.37 -25.85
N LEU A 21 10.70 -18.48 -26.55
CA LEU A 21 9.64 -19.49 -26.57
C LEU A 21 9.29 -20.02 -25.16
N PRO A 22 8.04 -20.45 -24.93
CA PRO A 22 7.63 -20.96 -23.61
C PRO A 22 8.24 -22.33 -23.34
N LEU A 23 8.91 -22.46 -22.18
CA LEU A 23 9.29 -23.75 -21.58
C LEU A 23 8.05 -24.48 -21.05
N ALA A 24 8.04 -25.81 -21.20
CA ALA A 24 6.97 -26.65 -20.69
C ALA A 24 6.84 -26.55 -19.15
N PRO A 25 5.61 -26.62 -18.59
CA PRO A 25 5.37 -26.48 -17.16
C PRO A 25 5.99 -27.68 -16.37
N THR A 26 6.58 -27.35 -15.21
CA THR A 26 7.10 -28.33 -14.26
C THR A 26 5.98 -28.86 -13.33
N GLU A 27 6.18 -30.02 -12.67
CA GLU A 27 5.17 -30.62 -11.77
C GLU A 27 4.70 -29.70 -10.63
N ALA A 28 5.51 -28.73 -10.23
CA ALA A 28 5.12 -27.70 -9.26
C ALA A 28 4.02 -26.74 -9.78
N ASP A 29 3.90 -26.59 -11.11
CA ASP A 29 2.88 -25.72 -11.73
C ASP A 29 1.49 -26.37 -11.75
N ASN A 30 1.42 -27.70 -11.58
CA ASN A 30 0.17 -28.46 -11.58
C ASN A 30 -0.67 -28.31 -10.30
N CYS A 31 -0.07 -27.92 -9.18
CA CYS A 31 -0.81 -27.65 -7.93
C CYS A 31 -1.81 -26.49 -8.07
N TYR A 32 -1.53 -25.53 -8.96
CA TYR A 32 -2.39 -24.35 -9.20
C TYR A 32 -3.58 -24.61 -10.14
N LEU A 33 -3.59 -25.76 -10.84
CA LEU A 33 -4.60 -26.06 -11.86
C LEU A 33 -5.65 -27.10 -11.43
N SER A 34 -5.42 -27.85 -10.34
CA SER A 34 -6.23 -29.02 -9.99
C SER A 34 -7.37 -28.78 -8.98
N GLY A 35 -7.62 -27.58 -8.54
CA GLY A 35 -8.51 -27.30 -7.40
C GLY A 35 -9.70 -26.37 -7.66
N ARG A 36 -10.41 -26.47 -8.80
CA ARG A 36 -11.78 -25.96 -8.94
C ARG A 36 -12.49 -26.68 -10.07
N SER A 37 -13.34 -27.64 -9.70
CA SER A 37 -14.50 -28.02 -10.52
C SER A 37 -15.29 -26.75 -10.84
N ASN A 38 -15.29 -26.34 -12.11
CA ASN A 38 -16.04 -25.22 -12.65
C ASN A 38 -17.56 -25.54 -12.67
N GLU A 39 -18.22 -25.59 -11.52
CA GLU A 39 -19.69 -25.66 -11.43
C GLU A 39 -20.37 -24.32 -11.23
N TYR A 40 -19.64 -23.21 -11.14
CA TYR A 40 -20.24 -21.91 -11.43
C TYR A 40 -20.20 -21.70 -12.95
N GLN A 41 -21.22 -22.23 -13.63
CA GLN A 41 -21.54 -21.82 -15.00
C GLN A 41 -21.64 -20.29 -15.00
N ASP A 42 -20.74 -19.66 -15.76
CA ASP A 42 -20.78 -18.21 -16.01
C ASP A 42 -22.10 -17.88 -16.70
N MET A 43 -23.14 -17.62 -15.89
CA MET A 43 -24.52 -17.35 -16.30
C MET A 43 -24.65 -16.10 -17.18
N SER A 44 -23.57 -15.35 -17.34
CA SER A 44 -23.52 -14.08 -18.08
C SER A 44 -23.21 -14.22 -19.57
N GLN A 45 -22.65 -15.34 -20.04
CA GLN A 45 -22.23 -15.51 -21.44
C GLN A 45 -22.94 -16.68 -22.10
N LEU A 46 -23.30 -16.49 -23.40
CA LEU A 46 -23.89 -17.54 -24.22
C LEU A 46 -22.88 -18.65 -24.50
N THR A 47 -23.33 -19.91 -24.43
CA THR A 47 -22.56 -21.10 -24.81
C THR A 47 -22.50 -21.26 -26.33
N ALA A 48 -21.58 -22.10 -26.83
CA ALA A 48 -21.53 -22.45 -28.25
C ALA A 48 -22.84 -23.11 -28.73
N GLN A 49 -23.46 -23.93 -27.89
CA GLN A 49 -24.75 -24.59 -28.16
C GLN A 49 -25.87 -23.56 -28.29
N GLN A 50 -25.96 -22.59 -27.38
CA GLN A 50 -26.95 -21.51 -27.47
C GLN A 50 -26.76 -20.67 -28.73
N ARG A 51 -25.51 -20.38 -29.13
CA ARG A 51 -25.24 -19.69 -30.41
C ARG A 51 -25.68 -20.52 -31.64
N TYR A 52 -25.50 -21.84 -31.58
CA TYR A 52 -26.01 -22.72 -32.64
C TYR A 52 -27.52 -22.68 -32.70
N THR A 53 -28.24 -22.77 -31.58
CA THR A 53 -29.70 -22.65 -31.51
C THR A 53 -30.19 -21.31 -32.07
N ILE A 54 -29.55 -20.18 -31.71
CA ILE A 54 -29.86 -18.85 -32.22
C ILE A 54 -29.74 -18.87 -33.76
N ALA A 55 -28.66 -19.40 -34.32
CA ALA A 55 -28.44 -19.43 -35.77
C ALA A 55 -29.49 -20.26 -36.54
N GLN A 56 -29.91 -21.41 -35.98
CA GLN A 56 -30.94 -22.27 -36.56
C GLN A 56 -32.31 -21.61 -36.55
N LEU A 57 -32.70 -21.03 -35.39
CA LEU A 57 -34.02 -20.39 -35.24
C LEU A 57 -34.11 -19.10 -36.09
N LEU A 58 -33.01 -18.35 -36.27
CA LEU A 58 -32.97 -17.22 -37.21
C LEU A 58 -33.18 -17.64 -38.68
N LYS A 59 -32.60 -18.79 -39.10
CA LYS A 59 -32.82 -19.35 -40.44
C LYS A 59 -34.27 -19.78 -40.66
N GLN A 60 -34.96 -20.18 -39.57
CA GLN A 60 -36.41 -20.54 -39.62
C GLN A 60 -37.33 -19.30 -39.54
N GLY A 61 -36.78 -18.08 -39.53
CA GLY A 61 -37.57 -16.84 -39.47
C GLY A 61 -38.19 -16.55 -38.09
N LYS A 62 -37.73 -17.23 -36.98
CA LYS A 62 -38.22 -16.98 -35.65
C LYS A 62 -37.80 -15.62 -35.11
N THR A 63 -38.72 -15.00 -34.36
CA THR A 63 -38.47 -13.70 -33.72
C THR A 63 -37.46 -13.78 -32.61
N GLN A 64 -36.78 -12.70 -32.28
CA GLN A 64 -35.81 -12.65 -31.17
C GLN A 64 -36.46 -12.97 -29.82
N LYS A 65 -37.77 -12.75 -29.64
CA LYS A 65 -38.52 -13.10 -28.44
C LYS A 65 -38.69 -14.62 -28.31
N GLU A 66 -39.05 -15.31 -29.38
CA GLU A 66 -39.16 -16.78 -29.43
C GLU A 66 -37.79 -17.43 -29.21
N ILE A 67 -36.75 -16.93 -29.84
CA ILE A 67 -35.38 -17.40 -29.65
C ILE A 67 -34.93 -17.27 -28.18
N ALA A 68 -35.24 -16.14 -27.57
CA ALA A 68 -34.87 -15.89 -26.16
C ALA A 68 -35.58 -16.88 -25.24
N LEU A 69 -36.85 -17.17 -25.45
CA LEU A 69 -37.61 -18.20 -24.71
C LEU A 69 -36.96 -19.58 -24.86
N THR A 70 -36.61 -19.98 -26.08
CA THR A 70 -36.01 -21.30 -26.38
C THR A 70 -34.66 -21.51 -25.70
N ILE A 71 -33.85 -20.48 -25.55
CA ILE A 71 -32.50 -20.59 -24.93
C ILE A 71 -32.51 -20.15 -23.45
N GLU A 72 -33.68 -19.89 -22.87
CA GLU A 72 -33.87 -19.45 -21.48
C GLU A 72 -33.03 -18.22 -21.13
N LYS A 73 -33.04 -17.21 -21.99
CA LYS A 73 -32.36 -15.94 -21.79
C LYS A 73 -33.29 -14.77 -22.07
N ASP A 74 -32.93 -13.60 -21.56
CA ASP A 74 -33.64 -12.37 -21.83
C ASP A 74 -33.48 -11.95 -23.32
N LYS A 75 -34.54 -11.35 -23.92
CA LYS A 75 -34.55 -10.86 -25.27
C LYS A 75 -33.38 -9.90 -25.58
N SER A 76 -32.98 -9.09 -24.57
CA SER A 76 -31.88 -8.14 -24.72
C SER A 76 -30.52 -8.83 -24.91
N VAL A 77 -30.35 -10.04 -24.36
CA VAL A 77 -29.14 -10.86 -24.51
C VAL A 77 -29.04 -11.34 -25.97
N VAL A 78 -30.14 -11.85 -26.53
CA VAL A 78 -30.21 -12.32 -27.90
C VAL A 78 -29.98 -11.15 -28.89
N SER A 79 -30.65 -10.01 -28.68
CA SER A 79 -30.49 -8.83 -29.48
C SER A 79 -29.03 -8.32 -29.48
N ARG A 80 -28.42 -8.22 -28.32
CA ARG A 80 -27.01 -7.81 -28.19
C ARG A 80 -26.06 -8.81 -28.82
N GLU A 81 -26.34 -10.11 -28.70
CA GLU A 81 -25.52 -11.17 -29.34
C GLU A 81 -25.57 -11.06 -30.85
N ILE A 82 -26.76 -10.95 -31.45
CA ILE A 82 -26.93 -10.81 -32.89
C ILE A 82 -26.25 -9.53 -33.39
N LYS A 83 -26.55 -8.37 -32.79
CA LYS A 83 -25.95 -7.07 -33.18
C LYS A 83 -24.42 -7.12 -33.09
N ARG A 84 -23.85 -7.79 -32.11
CA ARG A 84 -22.40 -7.83 -31.87
C ARG A 84 -21.65 -8.82 -32.74
N ASN A 85 -22.32 -9.87 -33.19
CA ASN A 85 -21.68 -11.02 -33.82
C ASN A 85 -22.14 -11.33 -35.26
N SER A 86 -23.14 -10.65 -35.78
CA SER A 86 -23.48 -10.75 -37.21
C SER A 86 -22.33 -10.30 -38.09
N ASN A 87 -22.27 -10.79 -39.30
CA ASN A 87 -21.34 -10.38 -40.33
C ASN A 87 -21.71 -9.00 -40.91
N LYS A 88 -20.87 -8.46 -41.78
CA LYS A 88 -21.11 -7.15 -42.42
C LYS A 88 -22.35 -7.15 -43.31
N ASP A 89 -22.70 -8.30 -43.87
CA ASP A 89 -23.89 -8.54 -44.69
C ASP A 89 -25.19 -8.77 -43.87
N GLY A 90 -25.11 -8.63 -42.55
CA GLY A 90 -26.24 -8.86 -41.64
C GLY A 90 -26.50 -10.33 -41.26
N THR A 91 -25.81 -11.29 -41.91
CA THR A 91 -26.01 -12.71 -41.59
C THR A 91 -25.40 -13.11 -40.25
N TYR A 92 -26.11 -13.94 -39.46
CA TYR A 92 -25.61 -14.50 -38.23
C TYR A 92 -25.29 -15.99 -38.40
N THR A 93 -24.04 -16.39 -38.09
CA THR A 93 -23.61 -17.77 -38.12
C THR A 93 -23.03 -18.17 -36.77
N ALA A 94 -23.40 -19.35 -36.27
CA ALA A 94 -22.92 -19.85 -34.94
C ALA A 94 -21.41 -19.90 -34.85
N THR A 95 -20.74 -20.43 -35.89
CA THR A 95 -19.27 -20.55 -35.96
C THR A 95 -18.59 -19.19 -36.00
N GLY A 96 -19.12 -18.25 -36.77
CA GLY A 96 -18.62 -16.87 -36.84
C GLY A 96 -18.77 -16.12 -35.53
N ALA A 97 -19.92 -16.24 -34.90
CA ALA A 97 -20.22 -15.64 -33.60
C ALA A 97 -19.31 -16.22 -32.50
N GLN A 98 -19.09 -17.54 -32.52
CA GLN A 98 -18.17 -18.20 -31.54
C GLN A 98 -16.73 -17.71 -31.77
N LYS A 99 -16.22 -17.70 -33.03
CA LYS A 99 -14.86 -17.19 -33.30
C LYS A 99 -14.70 -15.72 -32.87
N LYS A 100 -15.70 -14.87 -33.06
CA LYS A 100 -15.66 -13.45 -32.61
C LYS A 100 -15.68 -13.37 -31.07
N ALA A 101 -16.45 -14.21 -30.37
CA ALA A 101 -16.48 -14.27 -28.93
C ALA A 101 -15.13 -14.75 -28.36
N ASP A 102 -14.55 -15.80 -28.95
CA ASP A 102 -13.26 -16.35 -28.53
C ASP A 102 -12.09 -15.37 -28.78
N LYS A 103 -12.14 -14.65 -29.91
CA LYS A 103 -11.17 -13.58 -30.19
C LYS A 103 -11.22 -12.47 -29.11
N ARG A 104 -12.44 -12.09 -28.66
CA ARG A 104 -12.59 -11.14 -27.56
C ARG A 104 -12.08 -11.71 -26.23
N LYS A 105 -12.40 -12.97 -25.91
CA LYS A 105 -11.89 -13.65 -24.72
C LYS A 105 -10.35 -13.72 -24.72
N ARG A 106 -9.74 -14.06 -25.84
CA ARG A 106 -8.27 -14.09 -26.00
C ARG A 106 -7.64 -12.71 -25.83
N ARG A 107 -8.24 -11.67 -26.44
CA ARG A 107 -7.77 -10.29 -26.30
C ARG A 107 -7.82 -9.82 -24.84
N LEU A 108 -8.86 -10.15 -24.09
CA LEU A 108 -8.97 -9.83 -22.67
C LEU A 108 -7.96 -10.63 -21.83
N ARG A 109 -7.66 -11.88 -22.16
CA ARG A 109 -6.66 -12.70 -21.50
C ARG A 109 -5.24 -12.17 -21.70
N SER A 110 -4.85 -11.79 -22.91
CA SER A 110 -3.49 -11.31 -23.21
C SER A 110 -3.11 -10.05 -22.44
N TYR A 111 -4.06 -9.18 -22.09
CA TYR A 111 -3.84 -8.00 -21.25
C TYR A 111 -3.82 -8.28 -19.74
N ARG A 112 -4.16 -9.48 -19.30
CA ARG A 112 -4.31 -9.84 -17.88
C ARG A 112 -3.53 -11.08 -17.46
N THR A 113 -2.55 -11.49 -18.25
CA THR A 113 -1.78 -12.70 -17.91
C THR A 113 -0.88 -12.40 -16.72
N PHE A 114 -1.09 -13.11 -15.62
CA PHE A 114 -0.22 -13.12 -14.46
C PHE A 114 1.05 -13.92 -14.82
N THR A 115 2.15 -13.23 -15.05
CA THR A 115 3.41 -13.84 -15.50
C THR A 115 4.28 -14.24 -14.31
N SER A 116 5.19 -15.20 -14.51
CA SER A 116 6.18 -15.58 -13.51
C SER A 116 7.06 -14.41 -13.06
N GLU A 117 7.32 -13.44 -13.94
CA GLU A 117 8.05 -12.22 -13.61
C GLU A 117 7.26 -11.32 -12.68
N MET A 118 5.96 -11.12 -12.93
CA MET A 118 5.08 -10.37 -12.02
C MET A 118 5.00 -11.06 -10.65
N GLU A 119 4.89 -12.37 -10.61
CA GLU A 119 4.89 -13.16 -9.39
C GLU A 119 6.19 -12.95 -8.58
N ARG A 120 7.35 -13.01 -9.24
CA ARG A 120 8.65 -12.77 -8.62
C ARG A 120 8.76 -11.38 -8.03
N ILE A 121 8.31 -10.36 -8.75
CA ILE A 121 8.26 -8.97 -8.28
C ILE A 121 7.33 -8.85 -7.07
N ILE A 122 6.13 -9.43 -7.13
CA ILE A 122 5.17 -9.40 -6.02
C ILE A 122 5.76 -10.07 -4.78
N LYS A 123 6.32 -11.29 -4.92
CA LYS A 123 6.97 -12.01 -3.80
C LYS A 123 8.11 -11.17 -3.20
N LEU A 124 8.96 -10.55 -4.02
CA LEU A 124 10.06 -9.70 -3.57
C LEU A 124 9.56 -8.51 -2.74
N PHE A 125 8.62 -7.73 -3.27
CA PHE A 125 8.12 -6.55 -2.58
C PHE A 125 7.28 -6.91 -1.35
N LEU A 126 6.51 -7.98 -1.40
CA LEU A 126 5.70 -8.44 -0.28
C LEU A 126 6.56 -8.97 0.87
N THR A 127 7.56 -9.84 0.59
CA THR A 127 8.35 -10.52 1.63
C THR A 127 9.50 -9.66 2.16
N LYS A 128 10.32 -9.09 1.28
CA LYS A 128 11.51 -8.31 1.69
C LYS A 128 11.17 -6.87 2.11
N HIS A 129 10.25 -6.22 1.40
CA HIS A 129 9.90 -4.83 1.65
C HIS A 129 8.58 -4.67 2.41
N GLN A 130 7.80 -5.74 2.55
CA GLN A 130 6.49 -5.77 3.22
C GLN A 130 5.50 -4.71 2.71
N TRP A 131 5.53 -4.47 1.40
CA TRP A 131 4.59 -3.58 0.75
C TRP A 131 3.22 -4.24 0.60
N SER A 132 2.16 -3.45 0.68
CA SER A 132 0.82 -3.93 0.38
C SER A 132 0.62 -4.10 -1.14
N PRO A 133 -0.36 -4.92 -1.59
CA PRO A 133 -0.71 -5.01 -3.01
C PRO A 133 -0.96 -3.66 -3.68
N GLU A 134 -1.61 -2.71 -3.00
CA GLU A 134 -1.83 -1.35 -3.50
C GLU A 134 -0.51 -0.58 -3.73
N GLN A 135 0.45 -0.72 -2.80
CA GLN A 135 1.77 -0.08 -2.91
C GLN A 135 2.60 -0.68 -4.04
N ILE A 136 2.51 -2.00 -4.23
CA ILE A 136 3.19 -2.70 -5.33
C ILE A 136 2.65 -2.20 -6.67
N VAL A 137 1.34 -2.21 -6.87
CA VAL A 137 0.71 -1.76 -8.11
C VAL A 137 1.02 -0.29 -8.41
N GLY A 138 0.91 0.59 -7.40
CA GLY A 138 1.19 2.01 -7.56
C GLY A 138 2.65 2.30 -7.89
N HIS A 139 3.59 1.63 -7.23
CA HIS A 139 5.01 1.74 -7.54
C HIS A 139 5.33 1.25 -8.96
N CYS A 140 4.81 0.07 -9.34
CA CYS A 140 5.00 -0.47 -10.67
C CYS A 140 4.43 0.45 -11.75
N LYS A 141 3.26 1.07 -11.50
CA LYS A 141 2.68 2.07 -12.40
C LYS A 141 3.62 3.27 -12.58
N ASN A 142 4.15 3.84 -11.50
CA ASN A 142 5.08 4.97 -11.57
C ASN A 142 6.39 4.65 -12.29
N LYS A 143 6.80 3.38 -12.27
CA LYS A 143 8.02 2.90 -12.95
C LYS A 143 7.74 2.28 -14.33
N SER A 144 6.51 2.37 -14.84
CA SER A 144 6.08 1.74 -16.09
C SER A 144 6.37 0.24 -16.15
N ILE A 145 6.35 -0.45 -15.00
CA ILE A 145 6.51 -1.90 -14.88
C ILE A 145 5.12 -2.53 -15.05
N PRO A 146 4.92 -3.45 -16.03
CA PRO A 146 3.66 -4.16 -16.18
C PRO A 146 3.29 -4.90 -14.89
N MET A 147 2.05 -4.74 -14.41
CA MET A 147 1.58 -5.39 -13.18
C MET A 147 0.07 -5.66 -13.28
N VAL A 148 -0.38 -6.73 -12.60
CA VAL A 148 -1.79 -7.06 -12.46
C VAL A 148 -2.50 -6.14 -11.48
N SER A 149 -3.84 -6.24 -11.42
CA SER A 149 -4.66 -5.46 -10.48
C SER A 149 -4.39 -5.82 -9.02
N ILE A 150 -4.70 -4.90 -8.12
CA ILE A 150 -4.59 -5.08 -6.67
C ILE A 150 -5.35 -6.34 -6.22
N GLU A 151 -6.58 -6.54 -6.74
CA GLU A 151 -7.40 -7.70 -6.39
C GLU A 151 -6.76 -9.01 -6.86
N ARG A 152 -6.14 -9.05 -8.06
CA ARG A 152 -5.45 -10.27 -8.53
C ARG A 152 -4.26 -10.63 -7.62
N ILE A 153 -3.55 -9.63 -7.07
CA ILE A 153 -2.48 -9.90 -6.10
C ILE A 153 -3.07 -10.47 -4.79
N TYR A 154 -4.21 -9.94 -4.32
CA TYR A 154 -4.88 -10.53 -3.14
C TYR A 154 -5.38 -11.95 -3.40
N GLN A 155 -5.88 -12.24 -4.60
CA GLN A 155 -6.25 -13.60 -4.99
C GLN A 155 -5.03 -14.54 -4.95
N PHE A 156 -3.91 -14.12 -5.51
CA PHE A 156 -2.67 -14.87 -5.46
C PHE A 156 -2.20 -15.17 -4.02
N ILE A 157 -2.32 -14.19 -3.10
CA ILE A 157 -1.98 -14.38 -1.69
C ILE A 157 -2.95 -15.37 -1.00
N ARG A 158 -4.23 -15.38 -1.40
CA ARG A 158 -5.21 -16.35 -0.87
C ARG A 158 -4.95 -17.74 -1.41
N GLU A 159 -4.68 -17.87 -2.72
CA GLU A 159 -4.30 -19.12 -3.37
C GLU A 159 -3.03 -19.72 -2.72
N ASP A 160 -1.99 -18.90 -2.48
CA ASP A 160 -0.79 -19.32 -1.73
C ASP A 160 -1.15 -19.84 -0.32
N LYS A 161 -2.06 -19.15 0.38
CA LYS A 161 -2.49 -19.57 1.71
C LYS A 161 -3.27 -20.89 1.69
N GLU A 162 -4.11 -21.12 0.69
CA GLU A 162 -4.84 -22.37 0.48
C GLU A 162 -3.90 -23.56 0.21
N CYS A 163 -2.73 -23.28 -0.36
CA CYS A 163 -1.63 -24.24 -0.58
C CYS A 163 -0.57 -24.23 0.55
N ASP A 164 -0.96 -23.91 1.79
CA ASP A 164 -0.08 -23.84 2.97
C ASP A 164 1.07 -22.85 2.87
N GLY A 165 1.00 -21.90 1.93
CA GLY A 165 1.98 -20.85 1.77
C GLY A 165 1.95 -19.80 2.88
N SER A 166 2.96 -18.93 2.90
CA SER A 166 3.18 -17.99 3.99
C SER A 166 3.02 -16.51 3.61
N LEU A 167 2.68 -16.19 2.35
CA LEU A 167 2.64 -14.81 1.85
C LEU A 167 1.66 -13.92 2.63
N TYR A 168 0.53 -14.47 3.10
CA TYR A 168 -0.45 -13.73 3.90
C TYR A 168 0.11 -13.16 5.21
N LYS A 169 1.18 -13.76 5.77
CA LYS A 169 1.83 -13.32 7.01
C LYS A 169 2.51 -11.95 6.85
N TYR A 170 2.89 -11.58 5.63
CA TYR A 170 3.52 -10.30 5.30
C TYR A 170 2.51 -9.18 5.08
N CYS A 171 1.22 -9.50 4.95
CA CYS A 171 0.15 -8.51 4.90
C CYS A 171 -0.04 -7.86 6.28
N ARG A 172 -0.35 -6.54 6.30
CA ARG A 172 -0.49 -5.71 7.52
C ARG A 172 -1.38 -6.32 8.61
N HIS A 173 -2.45 -7.00 8.23
CA HIS A 173 -3.43 -7.60 9.15
C HIS A 173 -3.49 -9.11 9.04
N SER A 174 -2.55 -9.75 8.32
CA SER A 174 -2.57 -11.19 8.06
C SER A 174 -3.98 -11.69 7.65
N LEU A 175 -4.71 -10.88 6.89
CA LEU A 175 -6.09 -11.08 6.44
C LEU A 175 -7.15 -11.22 7.57
N LYS A 176 -6.88 -10.70 8.79
CA LYS A 176 -7.82 -10.73 9.94
C LYS A 176 -8.57 -9.40 10.11
N HIS A 177 -9.86 -9.45 10.47
CA HIS A 177 -10.66 -8.29 10.89
C HIS A 177 -10.44 -7.92 12.36
N ARG A 178 -10.47 -6.62 12.70
CA ARG A 178 -10.14 -6.10 14.04
C ARG A 178 -11.30 -5.36 14.71
N LYS A 179 -11.49 -5.54 16.06
CA LYS A 179 -12.40 -4.75 16.90
C LYS A 179 -11.62 -3.65 17.65
N ARG A 180 -12.25 -2.50 17.95
CA ARG A 180 -11.65 -1.33 18.62
C ARG A 180 -11.79 -1.42 20.15
N SER A 181 -10.82 -0.82 20.92
CA SER A 181 -10.87 -0.62 22.36
C SER A 181 -10.43 0.81 22.76
N VAL A 182 -10.94 1.34 23.87
CA VAL A 182 -10.80 2.73 24.36
C VAL A 182 -9.88 2.73 25.60
N GLY A 183 -9.03 3.76 25.76
CA GLY A 183 -7.97 3.83 26.79
C GLY A 183 -8.11 5.03 27.77
N LYS A 184 -7.31 5.07 28.85
CA LYS A 184 -7.40 5.97 30.02
C LYS A 184 -6.34 7.07 30.08
N ASN A 185 -6.57 8.12 30.89
CA ASN A 185 -5.97 9.44 30.98
C ASN A 185 -4.64 9.60 31.73
N ALA A 186 -3.92 10.72 31.43
CA ALA A 186 -2.77 11.26 32.18
C ALA A 186 -3.03 12.71 32.65
N GLY A 187 -2.32 13.16 33.67
CA GLY A 187 -2.51 14.47 34.32
C GLY A 187 -1.92 15.66 33.55
N PRO A 188 -2.21 16.93 33.95
CA PRO A 188 -1.92 18.11 33.16
C PRO A 188 -0.45 18.55 33.19
N ILE A 189 0.11 18.94 32.03
CA ILE A 189 1.40 19.63 31.85
C ILE A 189 1.15 21.15 31.97
N LYS A 190 2.07 21.91 32.62
CA LYS A 190 1.96 23.37 32.75
C LYS A 190 2.38 24.10 31.47
N ASP A 191 1.78 25.28 31.24
CA ASP A 191 2.15 26.24 30.17
C ASP A 191 2.16 25.68 28.76
N ARG A 192 1.15 24.88 28.42
CA ARG A 192 0.96 24.33 27.06
C ARG A 192 0.36 25.32 26.12
N VAL A 193 0.90 25.40 24.91
CA VAL A 193 0.24 26.04 23.77
C VAL A 193 -0.56 24.98 23.02
N PHE A 194 -1.85 25.20 22.82
CA PHE A 194 -2.70 24.23 22.15
C PHE A 194 -2.60 24.34 20.63
N ILE A 195 -3.05 23.26 19.96
CA ILE A 195 -3.00 23.13 18.51
C ILE A 195 -3.81 24.21 17.78
N ASP A 196 -4.76 24.88 18.46
CA ASP A 196 -5.55 25.99 17.91
C ASP A 196 -4.68 27.21 17.54
N ASP A 197 -3.59 27.42 18.31
CA ASP A 197 -2.63 28.51 18.07
C ASP A 197 -1.57 28.14 17.01
N ARG A 198 -1.61 26.90 16.49
CA ARG A 198 -0.67 26.46 15.46
C ARG A 198 -0.95 27.18 14.14
N PRO A 199 0.10 27.66 13.42
CA PRO A 199 -0.07 28.30 12.12
C PRO A 199 -0.92 27.45 11.15
N LYS A 200 -1.82 28.07 10.41
CA LYS A 200 -2.71 27.39 9.44
C LYS A 200 -1.93 26.67 8.36
N GLU A 201 -0.75 27.14 8.01
CA GLU A 201 0.19 26.55 7.07
C GLU A 201 0.69 25.20 7.54
N ALA A 202 0.76 24.97 8.87
CA ALA A 202 1.15 23.69 9.48
C ALA A 202 0.05 22.60 9.40
N ASN A 203 -0.74 22.63 8.32
CA ASN A 203 -1.83 21.66 8.07
C ASN A 203 -1.38 20.34 7.43
N GLY A 204 -0.07 20.16 7.21
CA GLY A 204 0.53 19.00 6.56
C GLY A 204 0.86 19.22 5.08
N ASN A 205 0.68 20.45 4.56
CA ASN A 205 1.14 20.86 3.22
C ASN A 205 2.52 21.52 3.27
N ARG A 206 2.85 22.18 4.40
CA ARG A 206 4.16 22.80 4.62
C ARG A 206 5.17 21.73 5.04
N PHE A 207 6.38 21.81 4.51
CA PHE A 207 7.52 21.00 4.91
C PHE A 207 8.14 21.52 6.21
N GLY A 208 8.57 20.63 7.09
CA GLY A 208 9.20 20.97 8.37
C GLY A 208 8.26 20.94 9.58
N ASP A 209 6.99 20.52 9.43
CA ASP A 209 6.06 20.34 10.54
C ASP A 209 6.04 18.89 11.00
N TRP A 210 6.39 18.64 12.26
CA TRP A 210 6.55 17.31 12.81
C TRP A 210 5.44 16.94 13.81
N GLU A 211 5.05 15.67 13.82
CA GLU A 211 4.28 15.05 14.90
C GLU A 211 5.20 14.19 15.75
N LEU A 212 5.09 14.31 17.08
CA LEU A 212 5.87 13.59 18.08
C LEU A 212 4.94 12.69 18.91
N ASP A 213 5.37 11.46 19.16
CA ASP A 213 4.64 10.51 20.00
C ASP A 213 5.60 9.49 20.63
N LEU A 214 5.14 8.79 21.68
CA LEU A 214 5.84 7.68 22.28
C LEU A 214 5.12 6.36 22.02
N ILE A 215 5.88 5.35 21.65
CA ILE A 215 5.42 3.97 21.69
C ILE A 215 5.97 3.32 22.95
N VAL A 216 5.06 2.91 23.84
CA VAL A 216 5.44 2.26 25.11
C VAL A 216 5.34 0.74 24.98
N GLY A 217 6.27 0.03 25.62
CA GLY A 217 6.36 -1.42 25.67
C GLY A 217 5.29 -2.05 26.57
N PRO A 218 5.21 -3.40 26.60
CA PRO A 218 4.32 -4.11 27.51
C PRO A 218 4.69 -3.76 28.97
N ASN A 219 3.67 -3.69 29.83
CA ASN A 219 3.82 -3.36 31.28
C ASN A 219 4.54 -2.03 31.53
N ASN A 220 4.44 -1.06 30.60
CA ASN A 220 5.16 0.22 30.62
C ASN A 220 6.71 0.09 30.65
N GLN A 221 7.25 -1.06 30.25
CA GLN A 221 8.69 -1.30 30.19
C GLN A 221 9.27 -0.92 28.83
N GLY A 222 10.18 0.06 28.87
CA GLY A 222 10.82 0.62 27.67
C GLY A 222 9.89 1.52 26.86
N ALA A 223 10.49 2.45 26.14
CA ALA A 223 9.79 3.37 25.24
C ALA A 223 10.62 3.64 23.99
N MET A 224 9.94 4.05 22.94
CA MET A 224 10.55 4.55 21.69
C MET A 224 9.91 5.89 21.32
N VAL A 225 10.74 6.90 21.09
CA VAL A 225 10.31 8.15 20.48
C VAL A 225 10.06 7.91 19.02
N THR A 226 8.95 8.41 18.53
CA THR A 226 8.60 8.45 17.10
C THR A 226 8.34 9.88 16.68
N LEU A 227 8.89 10.27 15.55
CA LEU A 227 8.69 11.56 14.91
C LEU A 227 8.27 11.32 13.46
N VAL A 228 7.28 12.07 13.00
CA VAL A 228 6.81 12.01 11.61
C VAL A 228 6.70 13.41 11.04
N GLU A 229 7.39 13.69 9.95
CA GLU A 229 7.21 14.91 9.19
C GLU A 229 5.90 14.81 8.39
N ARG A 230 5.02 15.83 8.52
CA ARG A 230 3.61 15.74 8.13
C ARG A 230 3.37 15.79 6.62
N ASN A 231 4.25 16.47 5.88
CA ASN A 231 4.16 16.61 4.43
C ASN A 231 4.68 15.34 3.72
N THR A 232 5.88 14.93 4.05
CA THR A 232 6.59 13.82 3.38
C THR A 232 6.37 12.46 4.01
N LEU A 233 5.80 12.43 5.23
CA LEU A 233 5.65 11.23 6.07
C LEU A 233 7.00 10.58 6.46
N MET A 234 8.10 11.37 6.39
CA MET A 234 9.40 10.92 6.87
C MET A 234 9.31 10.54 8.34
N THR A 235 9.76 9.37 8.67
CA THR A 235 9.63 8.78 10.01
C THR A 235 11.00 8.61 10.65
N LEU A 236 11.17 9.10 11.86
CA LEU A 236 12.33 8.86 12.69
C LEU A 236 11.91 8.06 13.93
N ILE A 237 12.74 7.11 14.36
CA ILE A 237 12.44 6.23 15.49
C ILE A 237 13.71 6.08 16.33
N ARG A 238 13.57 6.26 17.65
CA ARG A 238 14.67 6.04 18.60
C ARG A 238 14.19 5.30 19.84
N LYS A 239 14.87 4.22 20.20
CA LYS A 239 14.69 3.51 21.47
C LYS A 239 15.28 4.35 22.61
N LEU A 240 14.53 4.50 23.70
CA LEU A 240 15.00 5.19 24.91
C LEU A 240 15.69 4.19 25.84
N PRO A 241 16.79 4.59 26.50
CA PRO A 241 17.53 3.70 27.40
C PRO A 241 16.78 3.41 28.72
N ASN A 242 16.17 4.43 29.33
CA ASN A 242 15.61 4.38 30.68
C ASN A 242 14.07 4.51 30.72
N GLY A 243 13.39 4.03 29.67
CA GLY A 243 11.93 4.12 29.57
C GLY A 243 11.46 5.49 29.09
N LYS A 244 10.39 6.06 29.69
CA LYS A 244 9.73 7.29 29.22
C LYS A 244 10.06 8.53 30.08
N LYS A 245 11.26 8.64 30.61
CA LYS A 245 11.68 9.84 31.36
C LYS A 245 11.73 11.04 30.42
N ALA A 246 11.24 12.20 30.91
CA ALA A 246 11.16 13.42 30.10
C ALA A 246 12.53 13.88 29.56
N GLU A 247 13.60 13.73 30.35
CA GLU A 247 14.98 14.05 29.93
C GLU A 247 15.45 13.18 28.77
N ASP A 248 15.21 11.85 28.83
CA ASP A 248 15.60 10.93 27.75
C ASP A 248 14.80 11.24 26.47
N VAL A 249 13.53 11.62 26.61
CA VAL A 249 12.69 12.03 25.49
C VAL A 249 13.22 13.34 24.87
N ALA A 250 13.53 14.35 25.69
CA ALA A 250 14.06 15.63 25.21
C ALA A 250 15.38 15.45 24.46
N ASN A 251 16.32 14.69 25.04
CA ASN A 251 17.61 14.38 24.41
C ASN A 251 17.44 13.59 23.10
N ALA A 252 16.51 12.64 23.06
CA ALA A 252 16.21 11.88 21.85
C ALA A 252 15.65 12.79 20.75
N VAL A 253 14.64 13.60 21.06
CA VAL A 253 14.02 14.54 20.08
C VAL A 253 15.06 15.51 19.54
N PHE A 254 15.83 16.15 20.42
CA PHE A 254 16.91 17.07 20.00
C PHE A 254 17.88 16.38 19.03
N SER A 255 18.45 15.25 19.44
CA SER A 255 19.46 14.56 18.63
C SER A 255 18.92 13.99 17.29
N MET A 256 17.61 13.72 17.22
CA MET A 256 16.96 13.26 15.99
C MET A 256 16.66 14.41 15.01
N LEU A 257 16.33 15.61 15.50
CA LEU A 257 15.92 16.76 14.68
C LEU A 257 17.04 17.77 14.43
N ALA A 258 18.05 17.86 15.30
CA ALA A 258 19.17 18.80 15.15
C ALA A 258 19.85 18.79 13.77
N PRO A 259 20.07 17.63 13.10
CA PRO A 259 20.65 17.60 11.76
C PRO A 259 19.81 18.35 10.72
N TYR A 260 18.49 18.40 10.88
CA TYR A 260 17.55 18.96 9.91
C TYR A 260 17.23 20.44 10.19
N ARG A 261 17.55 20.95 11.38
CA ARG A 261 17.29 22.34 11.77
C ARG A 261 18.00 23.34 10.84
N ARG A 262 19.24 23.06 10.47
CA ARG A 262 20.07 23.93 9.61
C ARG A 262 19.45 24.15 8.22
N HIS A 263 18.54 23.30 7.83
CA HIS A 263 17.91 23.28 6.52
C HIS A 263 16.46 23.77 6.55
N ASN A 264 16.07 24.52 7.59
CA ASN A 264 14.67 24.95 7.80
C ASN A 264 13.64 23.81 7.69
N ALA A 265 14.08 22.56 7.97
CA ALA A 265 13.23 21.37 7.91
C ALA A 265 12.62 20.99 9.26
N VAL A 266 12.71 21.87 10.26
CA VAL A 266 12.07 21.75 11.58
C VAL A 266 11.49 23.11 11.93
N LEU A 267 10.17 23.27 11.78
CA LEU A 267 9.44 24.52 12.00
C LEU A 267 8.53 24.43 13.22
N THR A 268 7.74 23.35 13.31
CA THR A 268 6.85 23.10 14.45
C THR A 268 6.86 21.63 14.85
N ILE A 269 6.53 21.38 16.12
CA ILE A 269 6.33 20.02 16.64
C ILE A 269 4.96 19.95 17.29
N THR A 270 4.15 18.95 16.94
CA THR A 270 2.85 18.69 17.58
C THR A 270 2.92 17.39 18.40
N THR A 271 2.53 17.43 19.68
CA THR A 271 2.56 16.28 20.58
C THR A 271 1.23 16.11 21.33
N ASP A 272 1.08 15.03 22.13
CA ASP A 272 -0.05 14.90 23.07
C ASP A 272 0.31 15.44 24.46
N ASN A 273 -0.63 15.25 25.38
CA ASN A 273 -0.52 15.75 26.74
C ASN A 273 0.17 14.76 27.70
N GLY A 274 1.03 13.87 27.21
CA GLY A 274 1.76 12.92 28.05
C GLY A 274 2.80 13.61 28.93
N SER A 275 2.92 13.19 30.20
CA SER A 275 3.91 13.73 31.15
C SER A 275 5.36 13.60 30.69
N GLU A 276 5.63 12.70 29.78
CA GLU A 276 6.90 12.51 29.09
C GLU A 276 7.36 13.71 28.26
N PHE A 277 6.45 14.63 27.94
CA PHE A 277 6.75 15.87 27.21
C PHE A 277 6.82 17.11 28.11
N ALA A 278 7.02 16.92 29.42
CA ALA A 278 7.12 18.00 30.40
C ALA A 278 8.27 18.98 30.09
N LEU A 279 9.36 18.52 29.46
CA LEU A 279 10.50 19.34 29.04
C LEU A 279 10.33 19.94 27.63
N HIS A 280 9.10 20.21 27.19
CA HIS A 280 8.81 20.77 25.87
C HIS A 280 9.45 22.17 25.66
N LYS A 281 9.56 22.98 26.72
CA LYS A 281 10.20 24.31 26.63
C LYS A 281 11.70 24.21 26.32
N GLU A 282 12.39 23.24 26.91
CA GLU A 282 13.80 22.98 26.66
C GLU A 282 14.00 22.46 25.23
N ILE A 283 13.13 21.58 24.75
CA ILE A 283 13.15 21.11 23.35
C ILE A 283 12.91 22.30 22.40
N ALA A 284 11.89 23.12 22.67
CA ALA A 284 11.55 24.30 21.87
C ALA A 284 12.73 25.27 21.77
N LYS A 285 13.36 25.59 22.92
CA LYS A 285 14.52 26.47 23.00
C LYS A 285 15.74 25.90 22.25
N ALA A 286 16.05 24.60 22.47
CA ALA A 286 17.22 23.95 21.86
C ALA A 286 17.10 23.84 20.35
N LEU A 287 15.92 23.57 19.84
CA LEU A 287 15.63 23.46 18.39
C LEU A 287 15.20 24.79 17.76
N ASN A 288 14.89 25.82 18.56
CA ASN A 288 14.28 27.09 18.13
C ASN A 288 13.02 26.86 17.28
N VAL A 289 12.06 26.14 17.85
CA VAL A 289 10.78 25.76 17.20
C VAL A 289 9.63 25.88 18.17
N ASP A 290 8.41 26.06 17.65
CA ASP A 290 7.20 26.04 18.46
C ASP A 290 6.70 24.62 18.67
N ILE A 291 6.23 24.33 19.89
CA ILE A 291 5.64 23.05 20.25
C ILE A 291 4.17 23.23 20.62
N TYR A 292 3.31 22.50 19.93
CA TYR A 292 1.86 22.54 20.11
C TYR A 292 1.34 21.24 20.69
N PHE A 293 0.32 21.34 21.54
CA PHE A 293 -0.30 20.19 22.19
C PHE A 293 -1.68 19.91 21.58
N ALA A 294 -1.90 18.68 21.16
CA ALA A 294 -3.22 18.21 20.73
C ALA A 294 -4.21 18.21 21.90
N HIS A 295 -5.49 18.40 21.59
CA HIS A 295 -6.53 18.34 22.62
C HIS A 295 -6.63 16.92 23.23
N PRO A 296 -6.99 16.84 24.50
CA PRO A 296 -7.30 15.55 25.13
C PRO A 296 -8.37 14.82 24.33
N TYR A 297 -8.16 13.53 24.09
CA TYR A 297 -9.06 12.66 23.30
C TYR A 297 -9.17 12.94 21.80
N CYS A 298 -8.49 13.94 21.27
CA CYS A 298 -8.51 14.31 19.86
C CYS A 298 -7.38 13.63 19.07
N SER A 299 -7.34 12.30 19.07
CA SER A 299 -6.28 11.53 18.38
C SER A 299 -6.20 11.79 16.87
N TRP A 300 -7.29 12.29 16.25
CA TRP A 300 -7.30 12.68 14.83
C TRP A 300 -6.43 13.88 14.51
N GLU A 301 -6.14 14.75 15.49
CA GLU A 301 -5.25 15.90 15.34
C GLU A 301 -3.79 15.50 15.09
N LYS A 302 -3.41 14.25 15.47
CA LYS A 302 -2.12 13.60 15.21
C LYS A 302 -2.27 12.38 14.28
N GLY A 303 -3.05 12.51 13.24
CA GLY A 303 -3.40 11.38 12.35
C GLY A 303 -2.22 10.76 11.60
N CYS A 304 -1.17 11.54 11.29
CA CYS A 304 0.00 11.04 10.58
C CYS A 304 0.82 10.08 11.45
N ILE A 305 1.13 10.48 12.69
CA ILE A 305 1.93 9.64 13.59
C ILE A 305 1.13 8.45 14.12
N GLU A 306 -0.17 8.60 14.38
CA GLU A 306 -1.01 7.48 14.78
C GLU A 306 -1.02 6.36 13.73
N ASN A 307 -1.18 6.74 12.45
CA ASN A 307 -1.09 5.77 11.36
C ASN A 307 0.32 5.17 11.24
N THR A 308 1.36 5.97 11.41
CA THR A 308 2.75 5.51 11.36
C THR A 308 3.06 4.55 12.52
N ASN A 309 2.59 4.84 13.73
CA ASN A 309 2.73 3.95 14.88
C ASN A 309 2.04 2.60 14.64
N LYS A 310 0.89 2.58 13.95
CA LYS A 310 0.25 1.34 13.52
C LYS A 310 1.10 0.56 12.50
N LEU A 311 1.87 1.24 11.67
CA LEU A 311 2.81 0.58 10.74
C LEU A 311 4.07 0.08 11.46
N ILE A 312 4.61 0.83 12.41
CA ILE A 312 5.73 0.39 13.27
C ILE A 312 5.34 -0.90 13.99
N ARG A 313 4.09 -1.00 14.48
CA ARG A 313 3.57 -2.19 15.17
C ARG A 313 3.44 -3.45 14.29
N GLN A 314 3.59 -3.33 12.98
CA GLN A 314 3.73 -4.48 12.08
C GLN A 314 5.06 -5.21 12.33
N TYR A 315 6.12 -4.47 12.66
CA TYR A 315 7.48 -4.95 12.90
C TYR A 315 7.76 -5.13 14.40
N ILE A 316 7.44 -4.11 15.20
CA ILE A 316 7.66 -4.06 16.65
C ILE A 316 6.35 -4.42 17.34
N LYS A 317 6.18 -5.70 17.67
CA LYS A 317 4.91 -6.25 18.17
C LYS A 317 4.57 -5.70 19.57
N LYS A 318 3.29 -5.37 19.81
CA LYS A 318 2.82 -4.75 21.06
C LYS A 318 3.10 -5.58 22.31
N LYS A 319 3.15 -6.92 22.21
CA LYS A 319 3.33 -7.85 23.33
C LYS A 319 4.79 -8.27 23.57
N VAL A 320 5.73 -7.77 22.80
CA VAL A 320 7.16 -8.09 22.91
C VAL A 320 7.87 -6.94 23.62
N ALA A 321 8.69 -7.25 24.60
CA ALA A 321 9.47 -6.26 25.34
C ALA A 321 10.46 -5.55 24.40
N PHE A 322 10.63 -4.23 24.58
CA PHE A 322 11.49 -3.44 23.70
C PHE A 322 12.98 -3.77 23.87
N ASN A 323 13.36 -4.37 24.98
CA ASN A 323 14.74 -4.85 25.18
C ASN A 323 15.13 -5.95 24.17
N ASN A 324 14.15 -6.69 23.65
CA ASN A 324 14.37 -7.72 22.64
C ASN A 324 14.61 -7.15 21.22
N TYR A 325 14.56 -5.84 21.04
CA TYR A 325 14.88 -5.17 19.78
C TYR A 325 16.17 -4.39 19.91
N SER A 326 17.17 -4.71 19.10
CA SER A 326 18.41 -3.97 19.02
C SER A 326 18.20 -2.59 18.38
N THR A 327 19.16 -1.70 18.55
CA THR A 327 19.17 -0.38 17.89
C THR A 327 19.20 -0.53 16.37
N GLU A 328 19.92 -1.55 15.87
CA GLU A 328 20.03 -1.88 14.43
C GLU A 328 18.69 -2.34 13.86
N GLU A 329 17.95 -3.15 14.61
CA GLU A 329 16.59 -3.57 14.20
C GLU A 329 15.64 -2.38 14.13
N VAL A 330 15.68 -1.46 15.09
CA VAL A 330 14.87 -0.22 15.07
C VAL A 330 15.24 0.65 13.87
N ARG A 331 16.54 0.83 13.58
CA ARG A 331 17.02 1.55 12.38
C ARG A 331 16.57 0.87 11.08
N ARG A 332 16.59 -0.47 11.05
CA ARG A 332 16.07 -1.24 9.91
C ARG A 332 14.58 -1.00 9.69
N VAL A 333 13.78 -0.99 10.75
CA VAL A 333 12.34 -0.69 10.69
C VAL A 333 12.11 0.73 10.15
N GLN A 334 12.84 1.73 10.65
CA GLN A 334 12.79 3.11 10.16
C GLN A 334 13.10 3.15 8.66
N LYS A 335 14.16 2.49 8.20
CA LYS A 335 14.54 2.44 6.78
C LYS A 335 13.46 1.77 5.93
N LEU A 336 12.85 0.67 6.39
CA LEU A 336 11.77 -0.01 5.68
C LEU A 336 10.54 0.90 5.52
N LEU A 337 10.18 1.67 6.56
CA LEU A 337 9.05 2.60 6.53
C LEU A 337 9.30 3.78 5.61
N ASN A 338 10.51 4.34 5.62
CA ASN A 338 10.89 5.49 4.79
C ASN A 338 11.12 5.13 3.32
N ASN A 339 11.37 3.85 3.01
CA ASN A 339 11.45 3.32 1.65
C ASN A 339 10.13 2.69 1.17
N ARG A 340 9.05 2.80 1.95
CA ARG A 340 7.75 2.23 1.60
C ARG A 340 6.90 3.25 0.84
N PRO A 341 6.48 2.97 -0.42
CA PRO A 341 5.63 3.87 -1.20
C PRO A 341 4.34 4.24 -0.45
N ARG A 342 3.92 5.51 -0.55
CA ARG A 342 2.69 6.00 0.10
C ARG A 342 1.71 6.52 -0.93
N LYS A 343 0.46 6.05 -0.86
CA LYS A 343 -0.62 6.53 -1.75
C LYS A 343 -0.80 8.05 -1.66
N LYS A 344 -0.77 8.61 -0.43
CA LYS A 344 -0.84 10.07 -0.19
C LYS A 344 0.27 10.84 -0.92
N LEU A 345 1.42 10.21 -1.18
CA LEU A 345 2.57 10.78 -1.88
C LEU A 345 2.65 10.33 -3.34
N ASN A 346 1.53 9.98 -3.97
CA ASN A 346 1.50 9.45 -5.33
C ASN A 346 2.46 8.26 -5.54
N PHE A 347 2.56 7.40 -4.52
CA PHE A 347 3.45 6.24 -4.46
C PHE A 347 4.95 6.56 -4.52
N LEU A 348 5.36 7.81 -4.27
CA LEU A 348 6.71 8.12 -3.86
C LEU A 348 6.97 7.59 -2.44
N THR A 349 8.24 7.41 -2.10
CA THR A 349 8.61 7.02 -0.73
C THR A 349 8.84 8.25 0.15
N PRO A 350 8.56 8.17 1.46
CA PRO A 350 8.84 9.26 2.40
C PRO A 350 10.28 9.79 2.29
N GLY A 351 11.28 8.88 2.19
CA GLY A 351 12.67 9.28 2.08
C GLY A 351 12.98 10.06 0.80
N GLN A 352 12.45 9.59 -0.36
CA GLN A 352 12.66 10.29 -1.63
C GLN A 352 12.12 11.72 -1.56
N LEU A 353 10.87 11.88 -1.11
CA LEU A 353 10.24 13.19 -1.07
C LEU A 353 10.90 14.11 -0.02
N PHE A 354 11.29 13.56 1.15
CA PHE A 354 11.92 14.33 2.21
C PHE A 354 13.26 14.91 1.75
N TYR A 355 14.14 14.11 1.18
CA TYR A 355 15.44 14.58 0.73
C TYR A 355 15.33 15.51 -0.49
N GLN A 356 14.39 15.26 -1.40
CA GLN A 356 14.10 16.21 -2.47
C GLN A 356 13.73 17.59 -1.93
N LYS A 357 12.81 17.66 -0.95
CA LYS A 357 12.41 18.94 -0.33
C LYS A 357 13.52 19.58 0.48
N LEU A 358 14.37 18.77 1.11
CA LEU A 358 15.53 19.27 1.84
C LEU A 358 16.53 19.95 0.89
N ASP A 359 16.77 19.36 -0.28
CA ASP A 359 17.63 19.93 -1.32
C ASP A 359 17.03 21.21 -1.91
N GLU A 360 15.71 21.24 -2.17
CA GLU A 360 14.98 22.44 -2.60
C GLU A 360 15.13 23.60 -1.60
N THR A 361 15.01 23.31 -0.30
CA THR A 361 15.16 24.33 0.77
C THR A 361 16.57 24.86 0.86
N ASN A 362 17.59 24.01 0.63
CA ASN A 362 18.98 24.41 0.63
C ASN A 362 19.32 25.32 -0.58
N SER A 363 18.79 25.00 -1.77
CA SER A 363 19.04 25.81 -2.97
C SER A 363 18.52 27.24 -2.84
N VAL A 364 17.32 27.41 -2.26
CA VAL A 364 16.73 28.74 -2.00
C VAL A 364 17.53 29.54 -0.96
N ALA A 365 18.20 28.88 -0.01
CA ALA A 365 19.03 29.54 1.00
C ALA A 365 20.38 30.04 0.47
N PHE A 366 20.82 29.56 -0.69
CA PHE A 366 22.06 30.04 -1.35
C PHE A 366 21.81 31.18 -2.34
N ASP A 367 20.57 31.36 -2.81
CA ASP A 367 20.17 32.42 -3.75
C ASP A 367 19.63 33.68 -3.05
N SER A 368 19.56 33.69 -1.72
CA SER A 368 19.14 34.80 -0.86
C SER A 368 20.30 35.37 -0.04
#